data_48d3b01db21d493382a78428a3cb30e6
#
_entry.id   48d3b01db21d493382a78428a3cb30e6
#
_cell.length_a   1.000
_cell.length_b   1.000
_cell.length_c   1.000
_cell.angle_alpha   90.00
_cell.angle_beta   90.00
_cell.angle_gamma   90.00
#
_symmetry.space_group_name_H-M   'P 1'
#
loop_
_entity.id
_entity.type
_entity.pdbx_description
1 polymer ?
#
loop_
_entity_poly.entity_id
_entity_poly.type
_entity_poly.pdbx_seq_one_letter_code
_entity_poly.pdbx_strand_id
1 'polypeptide(L)'
;EEIIENLLLFQDFCFAVEINISSPNTTDLKKFVNHNSIRSILKKSRKVTNLPIFIKLPRLIEIEYYDELIKATQEFDQVGVVLCNTLPVTDSRLSVGNGGRSGKSLFDSTLSILKYVRKSFPEITILCSGGISSPDQAKMLLESGANALQIYTALIYEGPRIIKEINDSLSN
;
A
#
# COMPACT_ATOMS: atom_id res chain seq x y z
N GLU A 1 10.47 3.58 17.34
CA GLU A 1 9.91 3.49 18.72
C GLU A 1 8.38 3.50 18.63
N GLU A 2 7.75 4.53 18.15
CA GLU A 2 6.29 4.69 18.01
C GLU A 2 5.57 3.53 17.29
N ILE A 3 6.15 2.98 16.21
CA ILE A 3 5.59 1.81 15.50
C ILE A 3 5.45 0.61 16.44
N ILE A 4 6.46 0.37 17.27
CA ILE A 4 6.45 -0.79 18.19
C ILE A 4 5.47 -0.57 19.34
N GLU A 5 5.39 0.64 19.86
CA GLU A 5 4.41 1.01 20.89
C GLU A 5 2.98 0.82 20.39
N ASN A 6 2.68 1.28 19.16
CA ASN A 6 1.38 1.08 18.53
C ASN A 6 1.07 -0.41 18.28
N LEU A 7 2.05 -1.21 17.85
CA LEU A 7 1.86 -2.65 17.68
C LEU A 7 1.48 -3.33 19.01
N LEU A 8 2.18 -3.00 20.10
CA LEU A 8 1.87 -3.55 21.42
C LEU A 8 0.48 -3.16 21.92
N LEU A 9 0.01 -1.95 21.60
CA LEU A 9 -1.31 -1.48 22.00
C LEU A 9 -2.45 -2.12 21.21
N PHE A 10 -2.27 -2.36 19.90
CA PHE A 10 -3.37 -2.70 19.01
C PHE A 10 -3.37 -4.14 18.52
N GLN A 11 -2.30 -4.93 18.72
CA GLN A 11 -2.21 -6.29 18.16
C GLN A 11 -3.37 -7.22 18.56
N ASP A 12 -3.91 -7.06 19.76
CA ASP A 12 -5.01 -7.93 20.26
C ASP A 12 -6.38 -7.56 19.65
N PHE A 13 -6.46 -6.46 18.90
CA PHE A 13 -7.69 -5.92 18.31
C PHE A 13 -7.71 -5.98 16.79
N CYS A 14 -6.69 -6.54 16.13
CA CYS A 14 -6.61 -6.58 14.67
C CYS A 14 -6.10 -7.94 14.16
N PHE A 15 -6.46 -8.26 12.92
CA PHE A 15 -6.02 -9.48 12.23
C PHE A 15 -4.72 -9.28 11.43
N ALA A 16 -4.40 -8.06 11.10
CA ALA A 16 -3.20 -7.67 10.37
C ALA A 16 -2.91 -6.19 10.63
N VAL A 17 -1.69 -5.77 10.36
CA VAL A 17 -1.28 -4.38 10.51
C VAL A 17 -0.64 -3.86 9.22
N GLU A 18 -0.93 -2.60 8.88
CA GLU A 18 -0.26 -1.88 7.80
C GLU A 18 0.70 -0.86 8.40
N ILE A 19 1.97 -0.95 8.01
CA ILE A 19 2.99 0.03 8.38
C ILE A 19 3.20 0.97 7.20
N ASN A 20 2.77 2.21 7.35
CA ASN A 20 2.92 3.23 6.32
C ASN A 20 4.25 3.96 6.45
N ILE A 21 5.25 3.55 5.67
CA ILE A 21 6.58 4.16 5.64
C ILE A 21 6.75 5.25 4.57
N SER A 22 5.70 5.56 3.83
CA SER A 22 5.79 6.27 2.54
C SER A 22 4.89 7.48 2.41
N SER A 23 4.39 8.03 3.53
CA SER A 23 3.54 9.23 3.47
C SER A 23 4.30 10.43 2.89
N PRO A 24 3.81 11.04 1.77
CA PRO A 24 4.46 12.21 1.19
C PRO A 24 4.34 13.46 2.09
N ASN A 25 3.42 13.43 3.04
CA ASN A 25 3.13 14.55 3.95
C ASN A 25 4.00 14.55 5.20
N THR A 26 4.81 13.51 5.41
CA THR A 26 5.68 13.37 6.60
C THR A 26 7.14 13.38 6.14
N THR A 27 7.83 14.49 6.37
CA THR A 27 9.19 14.73 5.87
C THR A 27 10.20 13.68 6.32
N ASP A 28 10.05 13.17 7.53
CA ASP A 28 10.96 12.17 8.08
C ASP A 28 10.73 10.75 7.52
N LEU A 29 9.54 10.43 7.02
CA LEU A 29 9.26 9.10 6.47
C LEU A 29 10.02 8.80 5.17
N LYS A 30 10.41 9.80 4.40
CA LYS A 30 11.25 9.61 3.21
C LYS A 30 12.56 8.90 3.51
N LYS A 31 13.10 9.06 4.72
CA LYS A 31 14.32 8.39 5.18
C LYS A 31 14.13 6.88 5.38
N PHE A 32 12.89 6.42 5.55
CA PHE A 32 12.55 5.01 5.79
C PHE A 32 12.27 4.22 4.50
N VAL A 33 12.23 4.89 3.35
CA VAL A 33 12.00 4.24 2.06
C VAL A 33 13.32 3.66 1.52
N ASN A 34 13.86 2.68 2.22
CA ASN A 34 14.99 1.87 1.77
C ASN A 34 14.94 0.48 2.43
N HIS A 35 15.61 -0.47 1.81
CA HIS A 35 15.61 -1.87 2.24
C HIS A 35 16.12 -2.08 3.69
N ASN A 36 17.13 -1.32 4.13
CA ASN A 36 17.68 -1.44 5.48
C ASN A 36 16.68 -0.98 6.55
N SER A 37 15.96 0.10 6.27
CA SER A 37 14.91 0.59 7.17
C SER A 37 13.75 -0.39 7.27
N ILE A 38 13.32 -0.98 6.14
CA ILE A 38 12.28 -2.02 6.12
C ILE A 38 12.71 -3.21 6.98
N ARG A 39 13.94 -3.74 6.77
CA ARG A 39 14.49 -4.83 7.59
C ARG A 39 14.49 -4.48 9.08
N SER A 40 14.97 -3.28 9.42
CA SER A 40 15.03 -2.83 10.82
C SER A 40 13.64 -2.77 11.47
N ILE A 41 12.65 -2.20 10.76
CA ILE A 41 11.26 -2.13 11.23
C ILE A 41 10.70 -3.53 11.42
N LEU A 42 10.79 -4.39 10.41
CA LEU A 42 10.25 -5.76 10.46
C LEU A 42 10.93 -6.60 11.54
N LYS A 43 12.25 -6.53 11.67
CA LYS A 43 12.99 -7.23 12.73
C LYS A 43 12.53 -6.82 14.14
N LYS A 44 12.23 -5.54 14.35
CA LYS A 44 11.70 -5.05 15.62
C LYS A 44 10.24 -5.47 15.82
N SER A 45 9.42 -5.35 14.79
CA SER A 45 8.00 -5.73 14.84
C SER A 45 7.80 -7.21 15.14
N ARG A 46 8.60 -8.10 14.55
CA ARG A 46 8.53 -9.56 14.79
C ARG A 46 8.95 -9.99 16.20
N LYS A 47 9.55 -9.09 16.98
CA LYS A 47 9.81 -9.37 18.41
C LYS A 47 8.58 -9.21 19.30
N VAL A 48 7.56 -8.50 18.81
CA VAL A 48 6.38 -8.13 19.61
C VAL A 48 5.07 -8.66 19.03
N THR A 49 5.02 -9.04 17.75
CA THR A 49 3.80 -9.56 17.13
C THR A 49 4.07 -10.61 16.07
N ASN A 50 3.14 -11.59 15.98
CA ASN A 50 3.07 -12.59 14.90
C ASN A 50 1.98 -12.27 13.87
N LEU A 51 1.31 -11.13 13.96
CA LEU A 51 0.28 -10.74 13.00
C LEU A 51 0.87 -10.57 11.59
N PRO A 52 0.08 -10.82 10.53
CA PRO A 52 0.45 -10.42 9.20
C PRO A 52 0.77 -8.92 9.15
N ILE A 53 1.91 -8.55 8.55
CA ILE A 53 2.34 -7.16 8.40
C ILE A 53 2.36 -6.81 6.92
N PHE A 54 1.78 -5.66 6.59
CA PHE A 54 1.83 -5.09 5.25
C PHE A 54 2.65 -3.80 5.27
N ILE A 55 3.65 -3.71 4.40
CA ILE A 55 4.44 -2.48 4.23
C ILE A 55 3.83 -1.67 3.09
N LYS A 56 3.33 -0.47 3.39
CA LYS A 56 2.82 0.43 2.36
C LYS A 56 3.97 1.14 1.66
N LEU A 57 4.17 0.77 0.39
CA LEU A 57 5.24 1.28 -0.43
C LEU A 57 4.88 2.63 -1.08
N PRO A 58 5.86 3.50 -1.31
CA PRO A 58 5.64 4.74 -2.05
C PRO A 58 5.25 4.45 -3.50
N ARG A 59 4.72 5.45 -4.18
CA ARG A 59 4.58 5.42 -5.63
C ARG A 59 5.89 5.91 -6.25
N LEU A 60 6.66 4.96 -6.76
CA LEU A 60 7.96 5.22 -7.38
C LEU A 60 7.80 5.46 -8.87
N ILE A 61 8.64 6.36 -9.41
CA ILE A 61 8.72 6.61 -10.85
C ILE A 61 9.49 5.48 -11.52
N GLU A 62 10.60 5.07 -10.93
CA GLU A 62 11.43 3.97 -11.39
C GLU A 62 10.93 2.68 -10.75
N ILE A 63 10.32 1.83 -11.56
CA ILE A 63 9.59 0.65 -11.11
C ILE A 63 10.53 -0.43 -10.55
N GLU A 64 11.79 -0.44 -10.96
CA GLU A 64 12.81 -1.39 -10.53
C GLU A 64 13.18 -1.23 -9.04
N TYR A 65 12.98 -0.04 -8.46
CA TYR A 65 13.19 0.17 -7.02
C TYR A 65 12.27 -0.68 -6.13
N TYR A 66 11.13 -1.13 -6.64
CA TYR A 66 10.28 -2.05 -5.89
C TYR A 66 11.00 -3.36 -5.57
N ASP A 67 11.91 -3.82 -6.42
CA ASP A 67 12.62 -5.08 -6.23
C ASP A 67 13.41 -5.11 -4.93
N GLU A 68 14.17 -4.05 -4.62
CA GLU A 68 14.95 -3.97 -3.39
C GLU A 68 14.06 -3.89 -2.14
N LEU A 69 12.99 -3.11 -2.22
CA LEU A 69 12.06 -2.94 -1.09
C LEU A 69 11.31 -4.23 -0.80
N ILE A 70 10.84 -4.92 -1.84
CA ILE A 70 10.09 -6.17 -1.71
C ILE A 70 10.99 -7.32 -1.25
N LYS A 71 12.20 -7.47 -1.79
CA LYS A 71 13.17 -8.47 -1.31
C LYS A 71 13.42 -8.34 0.19
N ALA A 72 13.47 -7.12 0.71
CA ALA A 72 13.63 -6.90 2.15
C ALA A 72 12.40 -7.37 2.97
N THR A 73 11.20 -7.37 2.40
CA THR A 73 10.01 -7.90 3.08
C THR A 73 9.96 -9.42 3.07
N GLN A 74 10.45 -10.06 2.02
CA GLN A 74 10.46 -11.53 1.87
C GLN A 74 11.42 -12.26 2.80
N GLU A 75 12.29 -11.54 3.52
CA GLU A 75 13.16 -12.11 4.56
C GLU A 75 12.38 -12.44 5.85
N PHE A 76 11.10 -12.09 5.91
CA PHE A 76 10.26 -12.26 7.10
C PHE A 76 8.95 -12.97 6.74
N ASP A 77 8.54 -13.90 7.59
CA ASP A 77 7.27 -14.61 7.43
C ASP A 77 6.06 -13.69 7.59
N GLN A 78 4.98 -14.00 6.87
CA GLN A 78 3.70 -13.29 6.93
C GLN A 78 3.82 -11.77 6.68
N VAL A 79 4.72 -11.39 5.77
CA VAL A 79 4.86 -9.99 5.34
C VAL A 79 4.42 -9.85 3.89
N GLY A 80 3.51 -8.91 3.66
CA GLY A 80 3.05 -8.51 2.34
C GLY A 80 3.32 -7.03 2.08
N VAL A 81 2.87 -6.55 0.94
CA VAL A 81 3.02 -5.14 0.53
C VAL A 81 1.69 -4.52 0.16
N VAL A 82 1.59 -3.20 0.35
CA VAL A 82 0.50 -2.39 -0.22
C VAL A 82 1.07 -1.53 -1.34
N LEU A 83 0.57 -1.74 -2.54
CA LEU A 83 0.88 -0.99 -3.76
C LEU A 83 -0.29 -0.05 -4.10
N CYS A 84 -0.17 1.24 -4.07
CA CYS A 84 0.89 2.10 -3.55
C CYS A 84 0.29 3.28 -2.79
N ASN A 85 1.13 4.12 -2.22
CA ASN A 85 0.72 5.41 -1.68
C ASN A 85 0.37 6.42 -2.80
N THR A 86 -0.02 7.64 -2.44
CA THR A 86 -0.31 8.75 -3.37
C THR A 86 0.90 9.16 -4.19
N LEU A 87 0.67 9.84 -5.31
CA LEU A 87 1.75 10.41 -6.13
C LEU A 87 2.16 11.76 -5.54
N PRO A 88 3.43 11.94 -5.14
CA PRO A 88 3.93 13.24 -4.71
C PRO A 88 3.77 14.28 -5.81
N VAL A 89 3.23 15.46 -5.47
CA VAL A 89 3.07 16.59 -6.39
C VAL A 89 3.44 17.89 -5.71
N THR A 90 3.95 18.84 -6.52
CA THR A 90 4.09 20.24 -6.13
C THR A 90 2.98 21.03 -6.82
N ASP A 91 2.19 21.78 -6.05
CA ASP A 91 1.08 22.57 -6.58
C ASP A 91 0.95 23.86 -5.77
N SER A 92 0.99 25.00 -6.44
CA SER A 92 0.89 26.32 -5.82
C SER A 92 -0.46 26.61 -5.15
N ARG A 93 -1.49 25.81 -5.45
CA ARG A 93 -2.81 25.89 -4.80
C ARG A 93 -2.84 25.26 -3.40
N LEU A 94 -1.83 24.46 -3.07
CA LEU A 94 -1.68 23.87 -1.75
C LEU A 94 -1.01 24.86 -0.79
N SER A 95 -1.55 25.05 0.39
CA SER A 95 -0.99 25.98 1.40
C SER A 95 0.47 25.67 1.77
N VAL A 96 0.85 24.38 1.70
CA VAL A 96 2.23 23.90 1.97
C VAL A 96 3.04 23.66 0.71
N GLY A 97 2.51 23.98 -0.48
CA GLY A 97 3.19 23.84 -1.77
C GLY A 97 3.36 22.38 -2.27
N ASN A 98 3.27 21.40 -1.42
CA ASN A 98 3.48 19.99 -1.74
C ASN A 98 2.34 19.13 -1.19
N GLY A 99 2.06 17.99 -1.85
CA GLY A 99 1.04 17.05 -1.40
C GLY A 99 1.08 15.72 -2.12
N GLY A 100 0.09 14.89 -1.83
CA GLY A 100 -0.10 13.60 -2.50
C GLY A 100 -1.33 13.61 -3.39
N ARG A 101 -1.17 13.48 -4.71
CA ARG A 101 -2.29 13.30 -5.63
C ARG A 101 -2.88 11.90 -5.47
N SER A 102 -4.20 11.81 -5.36
CA SER A 102 -4.97 10.57 -5.26
C SER A 102 -6.09 10.51 -6.31
N GLY A 103 -6.89 9.44 -6.30
CA GLY A 103 -8.07 9.29 -7.16
C GLY A 103 -7.81 8.64 -8.51
N LYS A 104 -8.81 8.72 -9.39
CA LYS A 104 -8.92 7.96 -10.66
C LYS A 104 -7.66 8.02 -11.54
N SER A 105 -6.97 9.15 -11.54
CA SER A 105 -5.76 9.37 -12.35
C SER A 105 -4.57 8.45 -11.98
N LEU A 106 -4.67 7.72 -10.87
CA LEU A 106 -3.61 6.80 -10.44
C LEU A 106 -3.83 5.36 -10.90
N PHE A 107 -5.01 5.01 -11.43
CA PHE A 107 -5.38 3.64 -11.74
C PHE A 107 -4.39 2.93 -12.67
N ASP A 108 -4.10 3.52 -13.83
CA ASP A 108 -3.24 2.91 -14.84
C ASP A 108 -1.82 2.65 -14.30
N SER A 109 -1.28 3.59 -13.53
CA SER A 109 0.03 3.39 -12.89
C SER A 109 -0.02 2.33 -11.79
N THR A 110 -1.12 2.23 -11.03
CA THR A 110 -1.32 1.16 -10.03
C THR A 110 -1.35 -0.22 -10.70
N LEU A 111 -2.09 -0.35 -11.80
CA LEU A 111 -2.16 -1.58 -12.57
C LEU A 111 -0.80 -1.98 -13.17
N SER A 112 -0.06 -1.01 -13.70
CA SER A 112 1.27 -1.25 -14.27
C SER A 112 2.27 -1.73 -13.21
N ILE A 113 2.27 -1.08 -12.04
CA ILE A 113 3.12 -1.47 -10.90
C ILE A 113 2.73 -2.88 -10.40
N LEU A 114 1.43 -3.15 -10.24
CA LEU A 114 0.96 -4.47 -9.84
C LEU A 114 1.44 -5.58 -10.78
N LYS A 115 1.27 -5.40 -12.09
CA LYS A 115 1.71 -6.39 -13.09
C LYS A 115 3.21 -6.64 -13.04
N TYR A 116 4.00 -5.59 -12.88
CA TYR A 116 5.44 -5.71 -12.72
C TYR A 116 5.80 -6.50 -11.45
N VAL A 117 5.26 -6.08 -10.31
CA VAL A 117 5.55 -6.71 -9.02
C VAL A 117 5.10 -8.17 -9.00
N ARG A 118 3.91 -8.48 -9.49
CA ARG A 118 3.41 -9.87 -9.54
C ARG A 118 4.26 -10.76 -10.43
N LYS A 119 4.76 -10.22 -11.55
CA LYS A 119 5.67 -10.95 -12.44
C LYS A 119 7.02 -11.24 -11.75
N SER A 120 7.56 -10.26 -11.02
CA SER A 120 8.87 -10.38 -10.34
C SER A 120 8.78 -11.18 -9.04
N PHE A 121 7.63 -11.14 -8.36
CA PHE A 121 7.38 -11.74 -7.05
C PHE A 121 6.05 -12.49 -7.04
N PRO A 122 5.98 -13.70 -7.62
CA PRO A 122 4.72 -14.44 -7.79
C PRO A 122 3.99 -14.77 -6.49
N GLU A 123 4.71 -15.00 -5.41
CA GLU A 123 4.16 -15.52 -4.15
C GLU A 123 3.85 -14.45 -3.09
N ILE A 124 4.28 -13.21 -3.31
CA ILE A 124 4.07 -12.18 -2.29
C ILE A 124 2.59 -11.78 -2.17
N THR A 125 2.12 -11.56 -0.96
CA THR A 125 0.77 -11.02 -0.74
C THR A 125 0.75 -9.54 -1.06
N ILE A 126 -0.12 -9.15 -2.01
CA ILE A 126 -0.24 -7.77 -2.52
C ILE A 126 -1.63 -7.23 -2.24
N LEU A 127 -1.72 -6.14 -1.50
CA LEU A 127 -2.89 -5.28 -1.44
C LEU A 127 -2.69 -4.12 -2.42
N CYS A 128 -3.69 -3.82 -3.26
CA CYS A 128 -3.61 -2.69 -4.18
C CYS A 128 -4.41 -1.49 -3.68
N SER A 129 -3.77 -0.32 -3.77
CA SER A 129 -4.36 0.96 -3.39
C SER A 129 -4.03 2.03 -4.43
N GLY A 130 -5.01 2.85 -4.77
CA GLY A 130 -4.84 4.02 -5.64
C GLY A 130 -5.56 3.94 -6.97
N GLY A 131 -6.52 4.84 -7.14
CA GLY A 131 -7.26 5.03 -8.37
C GLY A 131 -8.47 4.14 -8.58
N ILE A 132 -8.73 3.19 -7.69
CA ILE A 132 -9.88 2.27 -7.78
C ILE A 132 -11.17 3.05 -7.55
N SER A 133 -12.07 3.05 -8.53
CA SER A 133 -13.30 3.82 -8.51
C SER A 133 -14.47 3.15 -9.22
N SER A 134 -14.34 1.90 -9.66
CA SER A 134 -15.41 1.12 -10.26
C SER A 134 -15.21 -0.39 -10.04
N PRO A 135 -16.29 -1.19 -10.16
CA PRO A 135 -16.23 -2.65 -10.14
C PRO A 135 -15.25 -3.22 -11.18
N ASP A 136 -15.27 -2.72 -12.41
CA ASP A 136 -14.40 -3.21 -13.49
C ASP A 136 -12.92 -3.01 -13.15
N GLN A 137 -12.57 -1.86 -12.57
CA GLN A 137 -11.21 -1.59 -12.12
C GLN A 137 -10.79 -2.52 -10.98
N ALA A 138 -11.68 -2.79 -10.05
CA ALA A 138 -11.45 -3.74 -8.96
C ALA A 138 -11.19 -5.15 -9.50
N LYS A 139 -12.05 -5.63 -10.40
CA LYS A 139 -11.90 -6.92 -11.07
C LYS A 139 -10.57 -7.02 -11.82
N MET A 140 -10.23 -5.99 -12.60
CA MET A 140 -8.98 -5.94 -13.37
C MET A 140 -7.73 -6.07 -12.47
N LEU A 141 -7.72 -5.43 -11.30
CA LEU A 141 -6.59 -5.56 -10.36
C LEU A 141 -6.51 -6.96 -9.75
N LEU A 142 -7.64 -7.54 -9.34
CA LEU A 142 -7.65 -8.91 -8.79
C LEU A 142 -7.22 -9.95 -9.83
N GLU A 143 -7.70 -9.85 -11.07
CA GLU A 143 -7.28 -10.71 -12.19
C GLU A 143 -5.81 -10.51 -12.55
N SER A 144 -5.26 -9.31 -12.30
CA SER A 144 -3.83 -9.01 -12.50
C SER A 144 -2.96 -9.45 -11.32
N GLY A 145 -3.54 -10.08 -10.28
CA GLY A 145 -2.81 -10.72 -9.20
C GLY A 145 -2.79 -9.96 -7.87
N ALA A 146 -3.64 -8.96 -7.66
CA ALA A 146 -3.87 -8.41 -6.33
C ALA A 146 -4.60 -9.44 -5.45
N ASN A 147 -4.23 -9.54 -4.17
CA ASN A 147 -4.91 -10.40 -3.20
C ASN A 147 -6.09 -9.67 -2.51
N ALA A 148 -5.98 -8.35 -2.34
CA ALA A 148 -7.06 -7.51 -1.83
C ALA A 148 -6.89 -6.06 -2.31
N LEU A 149 -7.92 -5.25 -2.10
CA LEU A 149 -7.99 -3.87 -2.58
C LEU A 149 -8.26 -2.90 -1.43
N GLN A 150 -7.70 -1.71 -1.54
CA GLN A 150 -7.97 -0.59 -0.65
C GLN A 150 -8.49 0.59 -1.45
N ILE A 151 -9.64 1.13 -1.08
CA ILE A 151 -10.23 2.34 -1.65
C ILE A 151 -10.30 3.46 -0.63
N TYR A 152 -10.02 4.68 -1.09
CA TYR A 152 -10.12 5.87 -0.27
C TYR A 152 -10.88 6.99 -1.00
N THR A 153 -10.33 7.51 -2.09
CA THR A 153 -10.89 8.66 -2.80
C THR A 153 -12.31 8.37 -3.34
N ALA A 154 -12.53 7.18 -3.90
CA ALA A 154 -13.86 6.79 -4.36
C ALA A 154 -14.88 6.72 -3.21
N LEU A 155 -14.47 6.24 -2.03
CA LEU A 155 -15.33 6.23 -0.84
C LEU A 155 -15.77 7.64 -0.43
N ILE A 156 -14.88 8.64 -0.55
CA ILE A 156 -15.20 10.04 -0.23
C ILE A 156 -16.24 10.63 -1.19
N TYR A 157 -16.12 10.33 -2.50
CA TYR A 157 -17.01 10.91 -3.51
C TYR A 157 -18.30 10.13 -3.75
N GLU A 158 -18.24 8.79 -3.71
CA GLU A 158 -19.37 7.89 -4.02
C GLU A 158 -20.05 7.33 -2.75
N GLY A 159 -19.44 7.55 -1.58
CA GLY A 159 -19.93 6.99 -0.32
C GLY A 159 -19.72 5.46 -0.22
N PRO A 160 -20.24 4.81 0.83
CA PRO A 160 -20.05 3.37 1.07
C PRO A 160 -20.71 2.47 0.01
N ARG A 161 -21.60 3.00 -0.83
CA ARG A 161 -22.23 2.26 -1.93
C ARG A 161 -21.21 1.63 -2.86
N ILE A 162 -20.10 2.31 -3.16
CA ILE A 162 -19.05 1.80 -4.04
C ILE A 162 -18.45 0.48 -3.54
N ILE A 163 -18.32 0.30 -2.21
CA ILE A 163 -17.81 -0.95 -1.62
C ILE A 163 -18.78 -2.09 -1.92
N LYS A 164 -20.07 -1.84 -1.75
CA LYS A 164 -21.10 -2.85 -2.03
C LYS A 164 -21.11 -3.22 -3.52
N GLU A 165 -21.08 -2.23 -4.41
CA GLU A 165 -21.08 -2.45 -5.87
C GLU A 165 -19.86 -3.28 -6.32
N ILE A 166 -18.68 -2.99 -5.78
CA ILE A 166 -17.47 -3.78 -6.06
C ILE A 166 -17.66 -5.22 -5.57
N ASN A 167 -18.07 -5.42 -4.32
CA ASN A 167 -18.21 -6.77 -3.76
C ASN A 167 -19.28 -7.59 -4.48
N ASP A 168 -20.43 -6.99 -4.80
CA ASP A 168 -21.50 -7.65 -5.56
C ASP A 168 -21.00 -8.12 -6.94
N SER A 169 -20.18 -7.31 -7.61
CA SER A 169 -19.62 -7.63 -8.92
C SER A 169 -18.57 -8.75 -8.90
N LEU A 170 -17.91 -8.95 -7.76
CA LEU A 170 -16.89 -9.99 -7.58
C LEU A 170 -17.48 -11.32 -7.11
N SER A 171 -18.74 -11.32 -6.66
CA SER A 171 -19.46 -12.51 -6.17
C SER A 171 -20.25 -13.23 -7.27
N ASN A 172 -20.36 -12.63 -8.46
CA ASN A 172 -21.01 -13.17 -9.65
C ASN A 172 -19.97 -13.69 -10.65
#